data_59c6760f84004b0cabac7d7dbae3cda8
#
_entry.id   59c6760f84004b0cabac7d7dbae3cda8
#
_cell.length_a   1.000
_cell.length_b   1.000
_cell.length_c   1.000
_cell.angle_alpha   90.00
_cell.angle_beta   90.00
_cell.angle_gamma   90.00
#
_symmetry.space_group_name_H-M   'P 1'
#
loop_
_entity.id
_entity.type
_entity.pdbx_description
1 polymer ?
#
loop_
_entity_poly.entity_id
_entity_poly.type
_entity_poly.pdbx_seq_one_letter_code
_entity_poly.pdbx_strand_id
1 'polypeptide(L)'
;MGKKKSMSGLVVATLSVAASEILTKMAVHENVYCHHMTVFFRPARADYEETFGPHLGQKVALKVVGIAADEKGQAVVVEPLEGIPSNRTAHITVSCAEGTKPFYSNSLLESEVVPFELELEAQIEFVHF
;
A
#
# COMPACT_ATOMS: atom_id res chain seq x y z
N MET A 1 -8.68 32.56 5.20
CA MET A 1 -8.32 31.75 4.97
C MET A 1 -8.40 30.65 5.58
N GLY A 2 -8.97 29.82 5.46
CA GLY A 2 -9.06 28.67 6.23
C GLY A 2 -7.87 27.75 6.03
N LYS A 3 -7.58 27.01 7.04
CA LYS A 3 -6.59 25.95 6.93
C LYS A 3 -7.14 24.85 6.05
N LYS A 4 -6.28 24.21 5.28
CA LYS A 4 -6.64 23.01 4.56
C LYS A 4 -6.96 21.92 5.57
N LYS A 5 -8.12 21.30 5.44
CA LYS A 5 -8.50 20.20 6.29
C LYS A 5 -8.12 18.88 5.64
N SER A 6 -7.50 18.01 6.40
CA SER A 6 -7.22 16.66 5.95
C SER A 6 -8.51 15.83 5.97
N MET A 7 -8.71 15.04 4.95
CA MET A 7 -9.85 14.14 4.88
C MET A 7 -9.63 12.93 5.80
N SER A 8 -10.73 12.38 6.33
CA SER A 8 -10.67 11.18 7.18
C SER A 8 -10.68 9.93 6.31
N GLY A 9 -9.55 9.67 5.70
CA GLY A 9 -9.40 8.54 4.82
C GLY A 9 -8.06 8.53 4.13
N LEU A 10 -7.90 7.63 3.17
CA LEU A 10 -6.66 7.49 2.43
C LEU A 10 -6.91 7.09 0.98
N VAL A 11 -6.02 7.54 0.12
CA VAL A 11 -5.97 7.08 -1.27
C VAL A 11 -5.14 5.80 -1.28
N VAL A 12 -5.69 4.75 -1.86
CA VAL A 12 -5.04 3.44 -1.91
C VAL A 12 -5.04 2.89 -3.34
N ALA A 13 -4.14 1.94 -3.58
CA ALA A 13 -4.20 1.08 -4.75
C ALA A 13 -4.68 -0.28 -4.24
N THR A 14 -5.94 -0.60 -4.52
CA THR A 14 -6.56 -1.85 -4.06
C THR A 14 -6.20 -2.98 -5.02
N LEU A 15 -5.65 -4.06 -4.49
CA LEU A 15 -5.23 -5.20 -5.31
C LEU A 15 -6.42 -5.89 -5.96
N SER A 16 -6.23 -6.36 -7.20
CA SER A 16 -7.20 -7.24 -7.83
C SER A 16 -7.25 -8.57 -7.05
N VAL A 17 -8.30 -9.34 -7.26
CA VAL A 17 -8.44 -10.67 -6.63
C VAL A 17 -7.23 -11.54 -6.99
N ALA A 18 -6.83 -11.55 -8.25
CA ALA A 18 -5.68 -12.34 -8.70
C ALA A 18 -4.37 -11.89 -8.02
N ALA A 19 -4.15 -10.57 -7.90
CA ALA A 19 -2.96 -10.04 -7.24
C ALA A 19 -2.94 -10.41 -5.77
N SER A 20 -4.08 -10.26 -5.09
CA SER A 20 -4.21 -10.63 -3.68
C SER A 20 -3.91 -12.13 -3.48
N GLU A 21 -4.39 -12.99 -4.37
CA GLU A 21 -4.15 -14.43 -4.29
C GLU A 21 -2.66 -14.77 -4.45
N ILE A 22 -1.97 -14.07 -5.36
CA ILE A 22 -0.54 -14.28 -5.55
C ILE A 22 0.23 -13.99 -4.26
N LEU A 23 -0.04 -12.85 -3.63
CA LEU A 23 0.63 -12.49 -2.38
C LEU A 23 0.21 -13.39 -1.22
N THR A 24 -1.04 -13.80 -1.18
CA THR A 24 -1.55 -14.69 -0.13
C THR A 24 -0.78 -16.01 -0.12
N LYS A 25 -0.44 -16.53 -1.30
CA LYS A 25 0.35 -17.76 -1.40
C LYS A 25 1.78 -17.60 -0.88
N MET A 26 2.27 -16.38 -0.78
CA MET A 26 3.61 -16.08 -0.28
C MET A 26 3.62 -15.82 1.23
N ALA A 27 2.46 -15.70 1.85
CA ALA A 27 2.34 -15.35 3.27
C ALA A 27 3.04 -16.37 4.16
N VAL A 28 3.86 -15.86 5.10
CA VAL A 28 4.61 -16.70 6.04
C VAL A 28 4.09 -16.60 7.46
N HIS A 29 3.15 -15.70 7.72
CA HIS A 29 2.53 -15.53 9.03
C HIS A 29 1.03 -15.79 8.97
N GLU A 30 0.43 -16.00 10.13
CA GLU A 30 -0.96 -16.46 10.23
C GLU A 30 -2.01 -15.42 9.85
N ASN A 31 -1.75 -14.14 10.10
CA ASN A 31 -2.70 -13.08 9.75
C ASN A 31 -2.32 -12.49 8.40
N VAL A 32 -3.13 -12.81 7.40
CA VAL A 32 -2.86 -12.41 6.01
C VAL A 32 -3.67 -11.18 5.65
N TYR A 33 -3.03 -10.21 5.03
CA TYR A 33 -3.66 -8.96 4.62
C TYR A 33 -3.79 -8.89 3.10
N CYS A 34 -2.73 -8.55 2.37
CA CYS A 34 -2.71 -8.55 0.91
C CYS A 34 -3.87 -7.77 0.26
N HIS A 35 -4.21 -6.60 0.82
CA HIS A 35 -5.36 -5.83 0.35
C HIS A 35 -5.00 -4.66 -0.56
N HIS A 36 -4.05 -3.84 -0.13
CA HIS A 36 -3.79 -2.58 -0.82
C HIS A 36 -2.42 -2.02 -0.49
N MET A 37 -2.01 -1.06 -1.33
CA MET A 37 -0.87 -0.20 -1.07
C MET A 37 -1.43 1.18 -0.73
N THR A 38 -1.03 1.76 0.41
CA THR A 38 -1.42 3.12 0.74
C THR A 38 -0.63 4.09 -0.14
N VAL A 39 -1.33 4.95 -0.84
CA VAL A 39 -0.72 5.96 -1.71
C VAL A 39 -0.58 7.27 -0.94
N PHE A 40 -1.66 7.77 -0.36
CA PHE A 40 -1.63 9.04 0.35
C PHE A 40 -2.54 9.00 1.57
N PHE A 41 -1.96 9.26 2.73
CA PHE A 41 -2.67 9.23 4.00
C PHE A 41 -3.18 10.62 4.33
N ARG A 42 -4.50 10.74 4.54
CA ARG A 42 -5.20 11.98 4.88
C ARG A 42 -4.89 13.14 3.94
N PRO A 43 -5.23 13.04 2.65
CA PRO A 43 -5.02 14.15 1.74
C PRO A 43 -5.87 15.37 2.14
N ALA A 44 -5.37 16.56 1.88
CA ALA A 44 -6.18 17.76 2.03
C ALA A 44 -7.29 17.70 0.96
N ARG A 45 -8.48 18.23 1.28
CA ARG A 45 -9.63 18.12 0.37
C ARG A 45 -9.37 18.70 -1.02
N ALA A 46 -8.71 19.85 -1.08
CA ALA A 46 -8.36 20.44 -2.37
C ALA A 46 -7.43 19.54 -3.18
N ASP A 47 -6.42 18.97 -2.53
CA ASP A 47 -5.49 18.05 -3.19
C ASP A 47 -6.20 16.78 -3.62
N TYR A 48 -7.12 16.28 -2.81
CA TYR A 48 -7.90 15.11 -3.16
C TYR A 48 -8.67 15.33 -4.47
N GLU A 49 -9.37 16.45 -4.57
CA GLU A 49 -10.17 16.74 -5.76
C GLU A 49 -9.33 17.00 -7.00
N GLU A 50 -8.24 17.76 -6.87
CA GLU A 50 -7.40 18.16 -8.01
C GLU A 50 -6.40 17.10 -8.43
N THR A 51 -5.77 16.44 -7.47
CA THR A 51 -4.66 15.52 -7.74
C THR A 51 -5.12 14.08 -7.86
N PHE A 52 -5.97 13.63 -6.92
CA PHE A 52 -6.36 12.23 -6.87
C PHE A 52 -7.68 11.93 -7.56
N GLY A 53 -8.61 12.89 -7.56
CA GLY A 53 -9.91 12.70 -8.19
C GLY A 53 -9.85 12.13 -9.60
N PRO A 54 -9.00 12.69 -10.50
CA PRO A 54 -8.89 12.16 -11.87
C PRO A 54 -8.38 10.72 -11.95
N HIS A 55 -7.70 10.23 -10.93
CA HIS A 55 -7.13 8.89 -10.91
C HIS A 55 -8.04 7.85 -10.25
N LEU A 56 -9.08 8.27 -9.55
CA LEU A 56 -9.97 7.33 -8.87
C LEU A 56 -10.63 6.39 -9.88
N GLY A 57 -10.57 5.10 -9.60
CA GLY A 57 -11.07 4.07 -10.50
C GLY A 57 -10.07 3.63 -11.56
N GLN A 58 -8.92 4.31 -11.67
CA GLN A 58 -7.90 3.96 -12.64
C GLN A 58 -7.21 2.66 -12.27
N LYS A 59 -7.05 1.77 -13.24
CA LYS A 59 -6.26 0.54 -13.05
C LYS A 59 -4.79 0.86 -13.24
N VAL A 60 -3.96 0.33 -12.36
CA VAL A 60 -2.51 0.55 -12.39
C VAL A 60 -1.79 -0.78 -12.20
N ALA A 61 -0.56 -0.83 -12.67
CA ALA A 61 0.33 -1.96 -12.42
C ALA A 61 1.30 -1.54 -11.32
N LEU A 62 1.34 -2.34 -10.24
CA LEU A 62 2.27 -2.12 -9.14
C LEU A 62 3.50 -2.99 -9.36
N LYS A 63 4.67 -2.36 -9.43
CA LYS A 63 5.93 -3.10 -9.59
C LYS A 63 6.52 -3.36 -8.22
N VAL A 64 6.48 -4.60 -7.80
CA VAL A 64 7.16 -5.04 -6.59
C VAL A 64 8.63 -5.16 -6.90
N VAL A 65 9.47 -4.55 -6.07
CA VAL A 65 10.92 -4.53 -6.27
C VAL A 65 11.69 -5.17 -5.12
N GLY A 66 11.03 -5.49 -4.04
CA GLY A 66 11.68 -6.10 -2.89
C GLY A 66 10.70 -6.74 -1.93
N ILE A 67 11.22 -7.56 -1.03
CA ILE A 67 10.44 -8.22 0.01
C ILE A 67 11.23 -8.19 1.31
N ALA A 68 10.53 -7.95 2.41
CA ALA A 68 11.09 -7.98 3.74
C ALA A 68 10.22 -8.83 4.64
N ALA A 69 10.85 -9.65 5.46
CA ALA A 69 10.14 -10.51 6.40
C ALA A 69 11.01 -10.76 7.63
N ASP A 70 10.37 -10.85 8.78
CA ASP A 70 11.00 -11.27 10.01
C ASP A 70 10.00 -12.09 10.83
N GLU A 71 10.27 -12.34 12.10
CA GLU A 71 9.41 -13.13 12.96
C GLU A 71 8.05 -12.48 13.26
N LYS A 72 7.90 -11.19 12.97
CA LYS A 72 6.67 -10.44 13.28
C LYS A 72 5.85 -10.06 12.06
N GLY A 73 6.48 -9.83 10.91
CA GLY A 73 5.77 -9.33 9.76
C GLY A 73 6.41 -9.67 8.43
N GLN A 74 5.65 -9.41 7.38
CA GLN A 74 6.09 -9.60 5.99
C GLN A 74 5.44 -8.54 5.12
N ALA A 75 6.24 -7.89 4.29
CA ALA A 75 5.74 -6.87 3.37
C ALA A 75 6.55 -6.89 2.09
N VAL A 76 5.95 -6.41 1.01
CA VAL A 76 6.66 -6.20 -0.25
C VAL A 76 6.81 -4.71 -0.49
N VAL A 77 7.96 -4.33 -1.06
CA VAL A 77 8.26 -2.95 -1.43
C VAL A 77 7.83 -2.75 -2.88
N VAL A 78 7.15 -1.65 -3.13
CA VAL A 78 6.60 -1.32 -4.44
C VAL A 78 7.27 -0.06 -4.97
N GLU A 79 7.50 -0.02 -6.27
CA GLU A 79 7.98 1.19 -6.92
C GLU A 79 6.90 2.27 -6.84
N PRO A 80 7.24 3.54 -6.49
CA PRO A 80 6.24 4.61 -6.46
C PRO A 80 5.53 4.77 -7.79
N LEU A 81 4.24 5.05 -7.76
CA LEU A 81 3.45 5.27 -8.96
C LEU A 81 3.87 6.57 -9.65
N GLU A 82 4.07 6.50 -10.95
CA GLU A 82 4.42 7.66 -11.74
C GLU A 82 3.21 8.59 -11.87
N GLY A 83 3.43 9.88 -11.64
CA GLY A 83 2.39 10.89 -11.80
C GLY A 83 1.36 10.96 -10.68
N ILE A 84 1.50 10.16 -9.63
CA ILE A 84 0.61 10.18 -8.48
C ILE A 84 1.44 10.38 -7.22
N PRO A 85 1.27 11.52 -6.51
CA PRO A 85 2.05 11.80 -5.31
C PRO A 85 1.77 10.80 -4.19
N SER A 86 2.76 10.56 -3.35
CA SER A 86 2.64 9.67 -2.20
C SER A 86 3.30 10.32 -0.97
N ASN A 87 2.70 10.12 0.20
CA ASN A 87 3.32 10.54 1.47
C ASN A 87 3.69 9.34 2.33
N ARG A 88 3.80 8.16 1.71
CA ARG A 88 4.20 6.92 2.38
C ARG A 88 5.21 6.17 1.53
N THR A 89 6.04 5.38 2.18
CA THR A 89 6.87 4.42 1.46
C THR A 89 5.95 3.41 0.79
N ALA A 90 6.08 3.25 -0.52
CA ALA A 90 5.20 2.37 -1.28
C ALA A 90 5.44 0.90 -0.89
N HIS A 91 4.46 0.29 -0.25
CA HIS A 91 4.55 -1.10 0.19
C HIS A 91 3.17 -1.72 0.38
N ILE A 92 3.14 -3.05 0.41
CA ILE A 92 1.92 -3.81 0.71
C ILE A 92 2.24 -4.74 1.87
N THR A 93 1.44 -4.66 2.94
CA THR A 93 1.55 -5.60 4.05
C THR A 93 1.00 -6.96 3.58
N VAL A 94 1.82 -7.99 3.66
CA VAL A 94 1.44 -9.35 3.24
C VAL A 94 0.87 -10.13 4.40
N SER A 95 1.63 -10.28 5.48
CA SER A 95 1.18 -11.04 6.64
C SER A 95 1.84 -10.57 7.93
N CYS A 96 1.19 -10.83 9.05
CA CYS A 96 1.72 -10.51 10.38
C CYS A 96 1.52 -11.68 11.33
N ALA A 97 2.47 -11.85 12.25
CA ALA A 97 2.34 -12.81 13.33
C ALA A 97 1.24 -12.34 14.28
N GLU A 98 0.70 -13.27 15.07
CA GLU A 98 -0.30 -12.96 16.07
C GLU A 98 0.21 -11.85 17.00
N GLY A 99 -0.63 -10.85 17.24
CA GLY A 99 -0.29 -9.71 18.08
C GLY A 99 0.46 -8.58 17.38
N THR A 100 0.87 -8.78 16.14
CA THR A 100 1.55 -7.76 15.35
C THR A 100 0.56 -7.09 14.40
N LYS A 101 0.55 -5.76 14.37
CA LYS A 101 -0.36 -4.99 13.51
C LYS A 101 0.29 -4.63 12.17
N PRO A 102 -0.52 -4.38 11.13
CA PRO A 102 0.01 -4.06 9.78
C PRO A 102 0.99 -2.89 9.73
N PHE A 103 0.83 -1.89 10.59
CA PHE A 103 1.75 -0.75 10.58
C PHE A 103 3.20 -1.13 10.92
N TYR A 104 3.42 -2.32 11.47
CA TYR A 104 4.76 -2.84 11.71
C TYR A 104 5.59 -2.88 10.42
N SER A 105 4.93 -2.95 9.26
CA SER A 105 5.63 -2.93 7.97
C SER A 105 6.54 -1.72 7.82
N ASN A 106 6.19 -0.58 8.40
CA ASN A 106 7.03 0.63 8.32
C ASN A 106 8.39 0.40 8.99
N SER A 107 8.41 -0.31 10.11
CA SER A 107 9.67 -0.66 10.79
C SER A 107 10.41 -1.78 10.04
N LEU A 108 9.67 -2.73 9.51
CA LEU A 108 10.22 -3.85 8.76
C LEU A 108 11.00 -3.38 7.53
N LEU A 109 10.50 -2.37 6.83
CA LEU A 109 11.17 -1.84 5.62
C LEU A 109 12.46 -1.10 5.92
N GLU A 110 12.73 -0.77 7.18
CA GLU A 110 14.00 -0.18 7.59
C GLU A 110 15.08 -1.24 7.82
N SER A 111 14.68 -2.52 7.87
CA SER A 111 15.61 -3.62 8.02
C SER A 111 16.02 -4.14 6.63
N GLU A 112 16.49 -5.36 6.55
CA GLU A 112 16.97 -5.91 5.28
C GLU A 112 15.82 -6.18 4.31
N VAL A 113 15.88 -5.58 3.12
CA VAL A 113 14.95 -5.83 2.02
C VAL A 113 15.69 -6.63 0.96
N VAL A 114 15.14 -7.77 0.61
CA VAL A 114 15.71 -8.65 -0.41
C VAL A 114 15.12 -8.28 -1.78
N PRO A 115 15.94 -8.15 -2.82
CA PRO A 115 15.38 -7.88 -4.16
C PRO A 115 14.40 -8.96 -4.59
N PHE A 116 13.27 -8.54 -5.15
CA PHE A 116 12.23 -9.44 -5.61
C PHE A 116 11.37 -8.73 -6.62
N GLU A 117 11.13 -9.33 -7.77
CA GLU A 117 10.36 -8.70 -8.84
C GLU A 117 9.03 -9.41 -9.08
N LEU A 118 7.95 -8.61 -9.13
CA LEU A 118 6.61 -9.09 -9.37
C LEU A 118 5.77 -7.91 -9.81
N GLU A 119 4.82 -8.13 -10.72
CA GLU A 119 3.87 -7.10 -11.12
C GLU A 119 2.47 -7.48 -10.66
N LEU A 120 1.76 -6.52 -10.06
CA LEU A 120 0.43 -6.74 -9.49
C LEU A 120 -0.56 -5.72 -10.04
N GLU A 121 -1.75 -6.19 -10.40
CA GLU A 121 -2.81 -5.30 -10.86
C GLU A 121 -3.57 -4.71 -9.67
N ALA A 122 -3.85 -3.41 -9.73
CA ALA A 122 -4.56 -2.71 -8.67
C ALA A 122 -5.43 -1.60 -9.26
N GLN A 123 -6.27 -1.01 -8.43
CA GLN A 123 -7.15 0.08 -8.80
C GLN A 123 -7.07 1.19 -7.75
N ILE A 124 -6.98 2.43 -8.22
CA ILE A 124 -6.90 3.59 -7.32
C ILE A 124 -8.28 3.86 -6.72
N GLU A 125 -8.34 3.92 -5.40
CA GLU A 125 -9.59 4.15 -4.67
C GLU A 125 -9.36 5.04 -3.45
N PHE A 126 -10.43 5.61 -2.93
CA PHE A 126 -10.41 6.33 -1.67
C PHE A 126 -11.17 5.52 -0.62
N VAL A 127 -10.54 5.32 0.53
CA VAL A 127 -11.13 4.55 1.63
C VAL A 127 -11.31 5.48 2.83
N HIS A 128 -12.52 5.55 3.35
CA HIS A 128 -12.83 6.31 4.57
C HIS A 128 -12.47 5.49 5.80
N PHE A 129 -12.05 6.20 6.83
CA PHE A 129 -11.83 5.58 8.13
C PHE A 129 -13.16 5.21 8.76
#